data_94e4289af89bb884680b1478736cc59a
#
_entry.id   94e4289af89bb884680b1478736cc59a
#
_cell.length_a   1.000
_cell.length_b   1.000
_cell.length_c   1.000
_cell.angle_alpha   90.00
_cell.angle_beta   90.00
_cell.angle_gamma   90.00
#
_symmetry.space_group_name_H-M   'P 1'
#
loop_
_entity.id
_entity.type
_entity.pdbx_description
1 polymer ?
#
loop_
_entity_poly.entity_id
_entity_poly.type
_entity_poly.pdbx_seq_one_letter_code
_entity_poly.pdbx_strand_id
1 'polypeptide(L)'
;KGNIIMCGIAGLIHKGKTVNIGKELQDMLQALKHRGPDSTGFALYGEGNSQGDYIMRFKVGENVAEGSSAVKEDKSIYDTRRKQVDKHIRDLGGDIVKDEQLTPYSFRYVIKYDKDLMEFSKAIESVEMTEILSMGKTLELVKDIGDAAVVSKQYGLDKIKGTHAIGHSRMATESGVDIRSAHPFWGYPFSDV
;
A
#
# COMPACT_ATOMS: atom_id res chain seq x y z
N LYS A 1 -1.84 -29.84 -21.48
CA LYS A 1 -2.85 -28.82 -21.11
C LYS A 1 -2.06 -27.72 -20.39
N GLY A 2 -1.79 -26.60 -21.08
CA GLY A 2 -1.17 -25.44 -20.46
C GLY A 2 -2.11 -24.91 -19.37
N ASN A 3 -1.63 -24.80 -18.13
CA ASN A 3 -2.38 -24.11 -17.09
C ASN A 3 -2.51 -22.66 -17.53
N ILE A 4 -3.74 -22.20 -17.75
CA ILE A 4 -4.02 -20.78 -17.96
C ILE A 4 -3.78 -20.10 -16.62
N ILE A 5 -2.66 -19.40 -16.56
CA ILE A 5 -2.20 -18.66 -15.38
C ILE A 5 -2.84 -17.28 -15.48
N MET A 6 -3.66 -16.89 -14.49
CA MET A 6 -4.37 -15.63 -14.50
C MET A 6 -4.41 -15.04 -13.10
N CYS A 7 -4.25 -13.71 -13.02
CA CYS A 7 -4.45 -12.96 -11.79
C CYS A 7 -5.85 -13.15 -11.19
N GLY A 8 -5.99 -12.91 -9.89
CA GLY A 8 -7.26 -12.94 -9.17
C GLY A 8 -7.64 -11.55 -8.65
N ILE A 9 -8.89 -11.16 -8.81
CA ILE A 9 -9.45 -9.92 -8.22
C ILE A 9 -10.58 -10.30 -7.29
N ALA A 10 -10.63 -9.66 -6.12
CA ALA A 10 -11.72 -9.78 -5.18
C ALA A 10 -12.14 -8.38 -4.70
N GLY A 11 -13.43 -8.22 -4.41
CA GLY A 11 -13.96 -6.98 -3.85
C GLY A 11 -15.22 -7.24 -3.06
N LEU A 12 -15.47 -6.43 -2.03
CA LEU A 12 -16.63 -6.56 -1.18
C LEU A 12 -17.10 -5.19 -0.66
N ILE A 13 -18.38 -5.08 -0.41
CA ILE A 13 -19.05 -3.88 0.13
C ILE A 13 -20.06 -4.31 1.18
N HIS A 14 -19.96 -3.72 2.36
CA HIS A 14 -20.94 -3.84 3.44
C HIS A 14 -21.75 -2.55 3.56
N LYS A 15 -22.95 -2.54 3.01
CA LYS A 15 -23.82 -1.37 3.05
C LYS A 15 -24.28 -1.07 4.46
N GLY A 16 -23.88 0.11 4.97
CA GLY A 16 -24.30 0.59 6.28
C GLY A 16 -23.72 -0.15 7.49
N LYS A 17 -22.65 -0.94 7.28
CA LYS A 17 -21.98 -1.68 8.35
C LYS A 17 -20.47 -1.55 8.24
N THR A 18 -19.83 -1.26 9.36
CA THR A 18 -18.39 -1.41 9.53
C THR A 18 -18.09 -2.82 10.03
N VAL A 19 -17.24 -3.52 9.33
CA VAL A 19 -16.80 -4.89 9.65
C VAL A 19 -15.28 -4.97 9.63
N ASN A 20 -14.71 -6.12 9.99
CA ASN A 20 -13.29 -6.37 9.78
C ASN A 20 -13.01 -6.64 8.29
N ILE A 21 -13.02 -5.54 7.50
CA ILE A 21 -12.92 -5.58 6.05
C ILE A 21 -11.59 -6.16 5.56
N GLY A 22 -10.51 -5.90 6.31
CA GLY A 22 -9.18 -6.40 5.97
C GLY A 22 -9.09 -7.92 6.08
N LYS A 23 -9.68 -8.51 7.13
CA LYS A 23 -9.72 -9.96 7.30
C LYS A 23 -10.57 -10.64 6.23
N GLU A 24 -11.75 -10.10 5.94
CA GLU A 24 -12.63 -10.66 4.91
C GLU A 24 -11.97 -10.63 3.52
N LEU A 25 -11.37 -9.49 3.14
CA LEU A 25 -10.65 -9.39 1.86
C LEU A 25 -9.44 -10.33 1.82
N GLN A 26 -8.69 -10.45 2.93
CA GLN A 26 -7.59 -11.42 3.03
C GLN A 26 -8.07 -12.84 2.72
N ASP A 27 -9.19 -13.27 3.33
CA ASP A 27 -9.71 -14.62 3.14
C ASP A 27 -10.17 -14.87 1.69
N MET A 28 -10.80 -13.87 1.07
CA MET A 28 -11.19 -13.94 -0.35
C MET A 28 -9.96 -14.06 -1.26
N LEU A 29 -8.94 -13.24 -1.05
CA LEU A 29 -7.70 -13.27 -1.86
C LEU A 29 -6.91 -14.56 -1.60
N GLN A 30 -6.90 -15.06 -0.36
CA GLN A 30 -6.25 -16.34 -0.04
C GLN A 30 -6.92 -17.52 -0.76
N ALA A 31 -8.23 -17.49 -0.93
CA ALA A 31 -8.95 -18.47 -1.75
C ALA A 31 -8.54 -18.40 -3.23
N LEU A 32 -8.08 -17.25 -3.70
CA LEU A 32 -7.57 -17.01 -5.06
C LEU A 32 -6.04 -17.23 -5.20
N LYS A 33 -5.34 -17.65 -4.15
CA LYS A 33 -3.88 -17.83 -4.13
C LYS A 33 -3.35 -18.67 -5.30
N HIS A 34 -4.10 -19.71 -5.71
CA HIS A 34 -3.73 -20.58 -6.84
C HIS A 34 -3.69 -19.83 -8.20
N ARG A 35 -4.21 -18.60 -8.27
CA ARG A 35 -4.22 -17.75 -9.46
C ARG A 35 -3.06 -16.75 -9.51
N GLY A 36 -2.44 -16.45 -8.37
CA GLY A 36 -1.36 -15.47 -8.32
C GLY A 36 -0.74 -15.37 -6.92
N PRO A 37 0.29 -16.19 -6.62
CA PRO A 37 0.94 -16.18 -5.31
C PRO A 37 2.10 -15.19 -5.21
N ASP A 38 2.46 -14.47 -6.29
CA ASP A 38 3.74 -13.76 -6.38
C ASP A 38 3.71 -12.40 -5.70
N SER A 39 2.61 -11.66 -5.85
CA SER A 39 2.38 -10.42 -5.14
C SER A 39 0.89 -10.21 -4.88
N THR A 40 0.58 -9.50 -3.81
CA THR A 40 -0.80 -9.20 -3.42
C THR A 40 -0.93 -7.73 -3.06
N GLY A 41 -2.04 -7.11 -3.48
CA GLY A 41 -2.38 -5.76 -3.11
C GLY A 41 -3.80 -5.65 -2.56
N PHE A 42 -3.95 -4.72 -1.62
CA PHE A 42 -5.18 -4.41 -0.92
C PHE A 42 -5.45 -2.91 -1.02
N ALA A 43 -6.68 -2.52 -1.33
CA ALA A 43 -7.20 -1.18 -1.11
C ALA A 43 -8.38 -1.29 -0.16
N LEU A 44 -8.25 -0.71 1.02
CA LEU A 44 -9.20 -0.82 2.13
C LEU A 44 -9.76 0.57 2.43
N TYR A 45 -11.08 0.69 2.51
CA TYR A 45 -11.78 1.90 2.91
C TYR A 45 -12.21 1.77 4.36
N GLY A 46 -11.30 2.21 5.23
CA GLY A 46 -11.43 2.11 6.67
C GLY A 46 -12.31 3.19 7.29
N GLU A 47 -12.30 3.25 8.60
CA GLU A 47 -13.02 4.29 9.37
C GLU A 47 -12.31 5.65 9.33
N GLY A 48 -11.06 5.69 8.82
CA GLY A 48 -10.23 6.89 8.87
C GLY A 48 -9.75 7.21 10.28
N ASN A 49 -9.43 8.48 10.52
CA ASN A 49 -9.14 8.98 11.86
C ASN A 49 -10.19 10.01 12.30
N SER A 50 -10.33 10.20 13.60
CA SER A 50 -11.36 11.05 14.20
C SER A 50 -11.25 12.54 13.84
N GLN A 51 -10.10 12.98 13.33
CA GLN A 51 -9.84 14.39 12.99
C GLN A 51 -9.95 14.68 11.49
N GLY A 52 -10.14 13.64 10.66
CA GLY A 52 -10.23 13.80 9.22
C GLY A 52 -8.90 14.12 8.53
N ASP A 53 -7.78 13.84 9.20
CA ASP A 53 -6.44 13.97 8.63
C ASP A 53 -6.19 12.91 7.55
N TYR A 54 -5.25 13.19 6.65
CA TYR A 54 -4.88 12.22 5.62
C TYR A 54 -4.07 11.05 6.19
N ILE A 55 -4.37 9.87 5.72
CA ILE A 55 -3.55 8.67 5.93
C ILE A 55 -2.73 8.46 4.65
N MET A 56 -1.41 8.59 4.76
CA MET A 56 -0.49 8.34 3.67
C MET A 56 0.22 7.00 3.87
N ARG A 57 0.08 6.11 2.90
CA ARG A 57 0.88 4.89 2.77
C ARG A 57 1.93 5.12 1.69
N PHE A 58 3.19 4.90 2.01
CA PHE A 58 4.29 5.09 1.05
C PHE A 58 5.43 4.12 1.33
N LYS A 59 6.27 3.94 0.32
CA LYS A 59 7.51 3.18 0.42
C LYS A 59 8.69 4.02 -0.08
N VAL A 60 9.89 3.71 0.42
CA VAL A 60 11.15 4.36 0.05
C VAL A 60 12.17 3.36 -0.52
N GLY A 61 11.69 2.23 -0.96
CA GLY A 61 12.45 1.11 -1.52
C GLY A 61 11.51 -0.06 -1.80
N GLU A 62 12.08 -1.20 -2.15
CA GLU A 62 11.30 -2.38 -2.52
C GLU A 62 11.81 -3.63 -1.81
N ASN A 63 10.88 -4.57 -1.58
CA ASN A 63 11.24 -5.93 -1.26
C ASN A 63 11.82 -6.61 -2.50
N VAL A 64 12.88 -7.34 -2.32
CA VAL A 64 13.52 -8.10 -3.40
C VAL A 64 13.14 -9.56 -3.23
N ALA A 65 12.49 -10.12 -4.25
CA ALA A 65 12.13 -11.53 -4.25
C ALA A 65 13.38 -12.43 -4.14
N GLU A 66 13.26 -13.54 -3.41
CA GLU A 66 14.31 -14.54 -3.35
C GLU A 66 14.64 -15.04 -4.78
N GLY A 67 15.94 -15.08 -5.11
CA GLY A 67 16.41 -15.45 -6.44
C GLY A 67 16.41 -14.32 -7.48
N SER A 68 15.99 -13.11 -7.12
CA SER A 68 16.14 -11.92 -7.98
C SER A 68 17.61 -11.50 -8.07
N SER A 69 18.01 -10.98 -9.24
CA SER A 69 19.32 -10.34 -9.44
C SER A 69 19.39 -8.92 -8.87
N ALA A 70 18.28 -8.38 -8.35
CA ALA A 70 18.25 -7.07 -7.76
C ALA A 70 19.03 -7.05 -6.42
N VAL A 71 19.84 -6.03 -6.23
CA VAL A 71 20.64 -5.86 -5.01
C VAL A 71 19.73 -5.36 -3.89
N LYS A 72 19.77 -6.07 -2.75
CA LYS A 72 19.07 -5.63 -1.55
C LYS A 72 19.76 -4.39 -0.99
N GLU A 73 19.04 -3.28 -0.93
CA GLU A 73 19.58 -2.02 -0.40
C GLU A 73 19.82 -2.11 1.11
N ASP A 74 20.78 -1.32 1.59
CA ASP A 74 21.07 -1.18 3.02
C ASP A 74 19.95 -0.41 3.72
N LYS A 75 19.63 -0.78 4.96
CA LYS A 75 18.63 -0.10 5.78
C LYS A 75 18.91 1.39 5.99
N SER A 76 20.17 1.80 6.02
CA SER A 76 20.56 3.20 6.17
C SER A 76 20.09 4.09 5.02
N ILE A 77 19.93 3.52 3.82
CA ILE A 77 19.39 4.20 2.65
C ILE A 77 17.91 4.50 2.85
N TYR A 78 17.15 3.53 3.37
CA TYR A 78 15.73 3.74 3.67
C TYR A 78 15.50 4.81 4.73
N ASP A 79 16.31 4.84 5.78
CA ASP A 79 16.26 5.87 6.82
C ASP A 79 16.60 7.26 6.26
N THR A 80 17.56 7.34 5.35
CA THR A 80 17.91 8.60 4.68
C THR A 80 16.77 9.10 3.82
N ARG A 81 16.18 8.25 2.98
CA ARG A 81 15.04 8.60 2.13
C ARG A 81 13.82 9.00 2.97
N ARG A 82 13.53 8.26 4.05
CA ARG A 82 12.46 8.61 4.99
C ARG A 82 12.64 10.03 5.55
N LYS A 83 13.84 10.39 6.00
CA LYS A 83 14.14 11.73 6.50
C LYS A 83 13.94 12.82 5.44
N GLN A 84 14.23 12.52 4.18
CA GLN A 84 13.94 13.43 3.07
C GLN A 84 12.44 13.60 2.87
N VAL A 85 11.66 12.51 2.90
CA VAL A 85 10.18 12.57 2.88
C VAL A 85 9.66 13.42 4.03
N ASP A 86 10.10 13.18 5.26
CA ASP A 86 9.71 13.97 6.44
C ASP A 86 10.01 15.46 6.27
N LYS A 87 11.16 15.78 5.67
CA LYS A 87 11.53 17.16 5.39
C LYS A 87 10.58 17.78 4.35
N HIS A 88 10.31 17.10 3.24
CA HIS A 88 9.38 17.60 2.22
C HIS A 88 7.98 17.85 2.78
N ILE A 89 7.47 16.93 3.63
CA ILE A 89 6.16 17.11 4.28
C ILE A 89 6.14 18.44 5.07
N ARG A 90 7.16 18.69 5.88
CA ARG A 90 7.24 19.90 6.71
C ARG A 90 7.46 21.16 5.87
N ASP A 91 8.31 21.10 4.85
CA ASP A 91 8.59 22.24 3.96
C ASP A 91 7.33 22.69 3.22
N LEU A 92 6.43 21.77 2.89
CA LEU A 92 5.13 22.05 2.27
C LEU A 92 4.07 22.53 3.29
N GLY A 93 4.40 22.53 4.57
CA GLY A 93 3.49 22.93 5.65
C GLY A 93 2.59 21.80 6.16
N GLY A 94 2.92 20.55 5.85
CA GLY A 94 2.27 19.38 6.44
C GLY A 94 2.77 19.10 7.86
N ASP A 95 1.88 18.62 8.72
CA ASP A 95 2.22 18.20 10.09
C ASP A 95 2.05 16.68 10.22
N ILE A 96 3.12 15.99 10.60
CA ILE A 96 3.10 14.54 10.83
C ILE A 96 2.56 14.30 12.24
N VAL A 97 1.29 13.90 12.31
CA VAL A 97 0.58 13.62 13.59
C VAL A 97 0.98 12.27 14.16
N LYS A 98 1.15 11.29 13.27
CA LYS A 98 1.56 9.93 13.62
C LYS A 98 2.40 9.33 12.51
N ASP A 99 3.42 8.60 12.88
CA ASP A 99 4.27 7.85 11.97
C ASP A 99 4.42 6.41 12.45
N GLU A 100 4.25 5.48 11.54
CA GLU A 100 4.38 4.05 11.79
C GLU A 100 5.28 3.43 10.70
N GLN A 101 6.30 2.73 11.12
CA GLN A 101 7.13 1.91 10.25
C GLN A 101 6.56 0.49 10.23
N LEU A 102 6.21 -0.01 9.05
CA LEU A 102 5.58 -1.32 8.87
C LEU A 102 6.57 -2.38 8.40
N THR A 103 7.45 -1.98 7.50
CA THR A 103 8.60 -2.76 7.04
C THR A 103 9.85 -1.86 7.05
N PRO A 104 11.05 -2.36 6.78
CA PRO A 104 12.22 -1.51 6.66
C PRO A 104 12.08 -0.37 5.65
N TYR A 105 11.27 -0.56 4.60
CA TYR A 105 11.12 0.36 3.46
C TYR A 105 9.72 0.97 3.32
N SER A 106 8.75 0.64 4.18
CA SER A 106 7.35 1.07 4.02
C SER A 106 6.78 1.65 5.31
N PHE A 107 5.97 2.69 5.16
CA PHE A 107 5.50 3.53 6.25
C PHE A 107 4.01 3.87 6.10
N ARG A 108 3.38 4.16 7.24
CA ARG A 108 2.03 4.69 7.35
C ARG A 108 2.08 5.96 8.20
N TYR A 109 1.73 7.10 7.60
CA TYR A 109 1.68 8.38 8.30
C TYR A 109 0.25 8.89 8.37
N VAL A 110 -0.05 9.57 9.46
CA VAL A 110 -1.24 10.44 9.59
C VAL A 110 -0.75 11.88 9.51
N ILE A 111 -1.29 12.64 8.56
CA ILE A 111 -0.76 13.95 8.19
C ILE A 111 -1.90 14.96 8.17
N LYS A 112 -1.72 16.09 8.86
CA LYS A 112 -2.53 17.29 8.66
C LYS A 112 -1.99 18.04 7.45
N TYR A 113 -2.83 18.23 6.44
CA TYR A 113 -2.48 18.96 5.24
C TYR A 113 -3.76 19.49 4.58
N ASP A 114 -3.75 20.75 4.15
CA ASP A 114 -4.94 21.45 3.63
C ASP A 114 -4.70 22.14 2.28
N LYS A 115 -3.55 21.85 1.65
CA LYS A 115 -3.16 22.45 0.37
C LYS A 115 -3.25 21.43 -0.78
N ASP A 116 -2.64 21.74 -1.90
CA ASP A 116 -2.68 20.94 -3.13
C ASP A 116 -1.97 19.58 -2.95
N LEU A 117 -2.75 18.49 -3.04
CA LEU A 117 -2.23 17.12 -2.95
C LEU A 117 -1.35 16.75 -4.14
N MET A 118 -1.52 17.41 -5.30
CA MET A 118 -0.70 17.14 -6.48
C MET A 118 0.72 17.66 -6.29
N GLU A 119 0.85 18.87 -5.80
CA GLU A 119 2.15 19.45 -5.46
C GLU A 119 2.84 18.63 -4.37
N PHE A 120 2.08 18.26 -3.33
CA PHE A 120 2.55 17.41 -2.24
C PHE A 120 3.10 16.07 -2.75
N SER A 121 2.31 15.35 -3.54
CA SER A 121 2.70 14.02 -4.04
C SER A 121 3.93 14.09 -4.94
N LYS A 122 4.01 15.08 -5.83
CA LYS A 122 5.21 15.29 -6.67
C LYS A 122 6.47 15.53 -5.85
N ALA A 123 6.36 16.33 -4.78
CA ALA A 123 7.51 16.61 -3.92
C ALA A 123 7.97 15.36 -3.15
N ILE A 124 7.03 14.57 -2.62
CA ILE A 124 7.36 13.31 -1.93
C ILE A 124 7.98 12.30 -2.89
N GLU A 125 7.41 12.12 -4.07
CA GLU A 125 7.89 11.16 -5.07
C GLU A 125 9.14 11.65 -5.83
N SER A 126 9.61 12.88 -5.60
CA SER A 126 10.92 13.34 -6.05
C SER A 126 12.08 12.71 -5.26
N VAL A 127 11.82 12.16 -4.09
CA VAL A 127 12.81 11.37 -3.35
C VAL A 127 13.01 10.03 -4.05
N GLU A 128 14.27 9.69 -4.31
CA GLU A 128 14.65 8.48 -5.04
C GLU A 128 13.98 7.22 -4.45
N MET A 129 13.47 6.33 -5.32
CA MET A 129 12.80 5.07 -4.97
C MET A 129 11.59 5.22 -4.04
N THR A 130 11.04 6.44 -3.94
CA THR A 130 9.83 6.71 -3.15
C THR A 130 8.59 6.62 -4.04
N GLU A 131 7.56 5.95 -3.53
CA GLU A 131 6.24 5.85 -4.15
C GLU A 131 5.17 6.03 -3.09
N ILE A 132 4.21 6.94 -3.33
CA ILE A 132 2.99 7.02 -2.53
C ILE A 132 2.04 5.94 -3.02
N LEU A 133 1.72 5.00 -2.15
CA LEU A 133 0.75 3.93 -2.45
C LEU A 133 -0.69 4.46 -2.37
N SER A 134 -0.97 5.28 -1.36
CA SER A 134 -2.25 6.00 -1.23
C SER A 134 -2.10 7.20 -0.30
N MET A 135 -2.94 8.21 -0.54
CA MET A 135 -3.15 9.32 0.38
C MET A 135 -4.64 9.66 0.39
N GLY A 136 -5.33 9.26 1.44
CA GLY A 136 -6.78 9.43 1.57
C GLY A 136 -7.18 9.62 3.03
N LYS A 137 -8.45 9.98 3.27
CA LYS A 137 -8.99 10.09 4.63
C LYS A 137 -9.43 8.74 5.18
N THR A 138 -9.85 7.84 4.30
CA THR A 138 -10.33 6.50 4.65
C THR A 138 -9.63 5.40 3.85
N LEU A 139 -9.13 5.72 2.65
CA LEU A 139 -8.42 4.78 1.78
C LEU A 139 -7.02 4.49 2.30
N GLU A 140 -6.74 3.21 2.45
CA GLU A 140 -5.40 2.69 2.70
C GLU A 140 -5.07 1.61 1.67
N LEU A 141 -4.04 1.85 0.85
CA LEU A 141 -3.57 0.90 -0.15
C LEU A 141 -2.22 0.32 0.26
N VAL A 142 -2.13 -1.00 0.19
CA VAL A 142 -0.91 -1.76 0.46
C VAL A 142 -0.71 -2.78 -0.64
N LYS A 143 0.50 -2.91 -1.12
CA LYS A 143 0.91 -3.96 -2.06
C LYS A 143 2.33 -4.43 -1.76
N ASP A 144 2.54 -5.73 -1.78
CA ASP A 144 3.88 -6.31 -1.57
C ASP A 144 3.99 -7.71 -2.21
N ILE A 145 5.21 -8.23 -2.21
CA ILE A 145 5.53 -9.58 -2.65
C ILE A 145 4.97 -10.59 -1.63
N GLY A 146 4.36 -11.64 -2.14
CA GLY A 146 3.79 -12.73 -1.37
C GLY A 146 2.28 -12.87 -1.49
N ASP A 147 1.76 -13.94 -0.92
CA ASP A 147 0.31 -14.19 -0.89
C ASP A 147 -0.43 -13.27 0.10
N ALA A 148 -1.75 -13.30 0.03
CA ALA A 148 -2.59 -12.42 0.84
C ALA A 148 -2.38 -12.56 2.36
N ALA A 149 -2.11 -13.76 2.86
CA ALA A 149 -1.88 -13.98 4.29
C ALA A 149 -0.54 -13.39 4.74
N VAL A 150 0.49 -13.51 3.93
CA VAL A 150 1.83 -12.94 4.19
C VAL A 150 1.75 -11.42 4.21
N VAL A 151 1.21 -10.80 3.15
CA VAL A 151 1.10 -9.35 3.05
C VAL A 151 0.19 -8.78 4.14
N SER A 152 -0.98 -9.39 4.38
CA SER A 152 -1.90 -8.94 5.43
C SER A 152 -1.25 -8.96 6.82
N LYS A 153 -0.54 -10.03 7.15
CA LYS A 153 0.18 -10.15 8.43
C LYS A 153 1.28 -9.09 8.58
N GLN A 154 2.06 -8.88 7.52
CA GLN A 154 3.18 -7.93 7.51
C GLN A 154 2.72 -6.50 7.76
N TYR A 155 1.56 -6.12 7.23
CA TYR A 155 1.00 -4.78 7.31
C TYR A 155 -0.14 -4.63 8.33
N GLY A 156 -0.48 -5.69 9.06
CA GLY A 156 -1.55 -5.68 10.07
C GLY A 156 -2.93 -5.41 9.50
N LEU A 157 -3.18 -5.82 8.23
CA LEU A 157 -4.40 -5.49 7.52
C LEU A 157 -5.62 -6.24 8.06
N ASP A 158 -5.42 -7.41 8.64
CA ASP A 158 -6.45 -8.25 9.27
C ASP A 158 -7.18 -7.56 10.44
N LYS A 159 -6.72 -6.41 10.88
CA LYS A 159 -7.32 -5.60 11.96
C LYS A 159 -8.07 -4.36 11.47
N ILE A 160 -7.99 -4.05 10.17
CA ILE A 160 -8.60 -2.84 9.63
C ILE A 160 -10.11 -3.05 9.50
N LYS A 161 -10.85 -2.15 10.14
CA LYS A 161 -12.30 -2.06 10.05
C LYS A 161 -12.70 -1.05 8.98
N GLY A 162 -13.74 -1.36 8.23
CA GLY A 162 -14.23 -0.50 7.17
C GLY A 162 -15.49 -1.04 6.51
N THR A 163 -15.89 -0.42 5.41
CA THR A 163 -17.16 -0.71 4.73
C THR A 163 -16.98 -1.42 3.40
N HIS A 164 -15.88 -1.21 2.71
CA HIS A 164 -15.62 -1.83 1.41
C HIS A 164 -14.12 -1.94 1.14
N ALA A 165 -13.79 -2.87 0.27
CA ALA A 165 -12.40 -3.13 -0.11
C ALA A 165 -12.31 -3.81 -1.48
N ILE A 166 -11.18 -3.64 -2.14
CA ILE A 166 -10.80 -4.37 -3.35
C ILE A 166 -9.38 -4.86 -3.22
N GLY A 167 -9.09 -6.01 -3.81
CA GLY A 167 -7.74 -6.56 -3.79
C GLY A 167 -7.43 -7.41 -5.01
N HIS A 168 -6.15 -7.66 -5.19
CA HIS A 168 -5.61 -8.34 -6.35
C HIS A 168 -4.49 -9.31 -5.95
N SER A 169 -4.57 -10.54 -6.45
CA SER A 169 -3.49 -11.52 -6.40
C SER A 169 -2.86 -11.63 -7.79
N ARG A 170 -1.57 -11.29 -7.88
CA ARG A 170 -0.84 -11.25 -9.15
C ARG A 170 0.02 -12.48 -9.34
N MET A 171 0.04 -12.99 -10.55
CA MET A 171 1.07 -13.90 -11.05
C MET A 171 1.96 -13.15 -12.04
N ALA A 172 3.25 -13.17 -11.80
CA ALA A 172 4.26 -12.61 -12.72
C ALA A 172 4.51 -13.60 -13.87
N THR A 173 4.15 -13.21 -15.09
CA THR A 173 4.26 -14.09 -16.27
C THR A 173 5.48 -13.80 -17.14
N GLU A 174 5.94 -12.57 -17.22
CA GLU A 174 7.01 -12.16 -18.14
C GLU A 174 8.05 -11.22 -17.55
N SER A 175 7.75 -10.53 -16.48
CA SER A 175 8.67 -9.67 -15.75
C SER A 175 8.97 -10.25 -14.37
N GLY A 176 10.12 -9.95 -13.82
CA GLY A 176 10.44 -10.30 -12.42
C GLY A 176 9.32 -9.88 -11.47
N VAL A 177 9.21 -10.56 -10.33
CA VAL A 177 8.22 -10.19 -9.29
C VAL A 177 8.64 -8.86 -8.71
N ASP A 178 7.88 -7.80 -9.03
CA ASP A 178 8.07 -6.46 -8.53
C ASP A 178 6.78 -5.89 -7.93
N ILE A 179 6.91 -4.96 -7.00
CA ILE A 179 5.77 -4.33 -6.34
C ILE A 179 5.15 -3.24 -7.22
N ARG A 180 5.93 -2.60 -8.10
CA ARG A 180 5.46 -1.45 -8.92
C ARG A 180 4.33 -1.83 -9.84
N SER A 181 4.41 -3.00 -10.47
CA SER A 181 3.35 -3.51 -11.35
C SER A 181 2.23 -4.27 -10.62
N ALA A 182 2.30 -4.40 -9.29
CA ALA A 182 1.21 -4.98 -8.51
C ALA A 182 0.03 -4.02 -8.38
N HIS A 183 -1.19 -4.55 -8.54
CA HIS A 183 -2.45 -3.81 -8.32
C HIS A 183 -2.92 -3.95 -6.86
N PRO A 184 -3.82 -3.06 -6.40
CA PRO A 184 -4.41 -1.92 -7.09
C PRO A 184 -3.47 -0.72 -7.19
N PHE A 185 -3.86 0.30 -7.98
CA PHE A 185 -3.18 1.58 -8.06
C PHE A 185 -4.05 2.68 -7.48
N TRP A 186 -3.43 3.63 -6.80
CA TRP A 186 -4.09 4.83 -6.34
C TRP A 186 -4.48 5.72 -7.52
N GLY A 187 -5.74 6.14 -7.56
CA GLY A 187 -6.27 7.05 -8.58
C GLY A 187 -5.97 8.49 -8.23
N TYR A 188 -4.71 8.88 -8.35
CA TYR A 188 -4.23 10.22 -8.13
C TYR A 188 -4.91 11.26 -9.07
N PRO A 189 -5.34 12.45 -8.61
CA PRO A 189 -5.16 13.05 -7.29
C PRO A 189 -6.35 12.86 -6.32
N PHE A 190 -7.17 11.84 -6.50
CA PHE A 190 -8.38 11.63 -5.71
C PHE A 190 -8.06 10.99 -4.36
N SER A 191 -8.34 11.68 -3.28
CA SER A 191 -7.98 11.26 -1.93
C SER A 191 -8.88 10.18 -1.32
N ASP A 192 -10.01 9.87 -1.94
CA ASP A 192 -11.02 8.95 -1.42
C ASP A 192 -11.63 8.03 -2.50
N VAL A 193 -10.83 7.61 -3.45
CA VAL A 193 -11.27 6.71 -4.54
C VAL A 193 -10.92 5.28 -4.22
#